data_e58ed4757b27d1b9df1abd1a97dc1da6
#
_entry.id   e58ed4757b27d1b9df1abd1a97dc1da6
#
_cell.length_a   1.000
_cell.length_b   1.000
_cell.length_c   1.000
_cell.angle_alpha   90.00
_cell.angle_beta   90.00
_cell.angle_gamma   90.00
#
_symmetry.space_group_name_H-M   'P 1'
#
loop_
_entity.id
_entity.type
_entity.pdbx_description
1 polymer ?
#
loop_
_entity_poly.entity_id
_entity_poly.type
_entity_poly.pdbx_seq_one_letter_code
_entity_poly.pdbx_strand_id
1 'polypeptide(L)'
;MSEPAYEQFLERALFLDQPDPVAAWRALSVRQATVVEHLTPVREIRIETVGTDLTLTVSDRSWANSDGKRNMPSGEVFTSPHELSANGTIHFDVPSYRGGFQVSDVELRFVDGEVVGAHAADGDEYLQAALATDAGARFLGEIGIGTNVGIDRATGSTLLDEKIAGTVHLALGRSYPETGGRNESALHWDLICDLRKGGRLTVDGEPLIIDGELV
;
A
#
# COMPACT_ATOMS: atom_id res chain seq x y z
N MET A 1 2.20 21.06 -7.69
CA MET A 1 3.68 21.17 -7.74
C MET A 1 4.06 21.92 -9.01
N SER A 2 5.11 22.79 -9.01
CA SER A 2 5.60 23.41 -10.24
C SER A 2 6.39 22.39 -11.09
N GLU A 3 6.51 22.64 -12.40
CA GLU A 3 7.25 21.72 -13.30
C GLU A 3 8.68 21.42 -12.82
N PRO A 4 9.53 22.43 -12.48
CA PRO A 4 10.89 22.16 -11.98
C PRO A 4 10.91 21.38 -10.65
N ALA A 5 9.92 21.59 -9.78
CA ALA A 5 9.83 20.85 -8.53
C ALA A 5 9.40 19.39 -8.75
N TYR A 6 8.61 19.14 -9.79
CA TYR A 6 8.24 17.78 -10.17
C TYR A 6 9.40 17.03 -10.83
N GLU A 7 10.18 17.69 -11.66
CA GLU A 7 11.42 17.11 -12.21
C GLU A 7 12.39 16.69 -11.10
N GLN A 8 12.68 17.58 -10.14
CA GLN A 8 13.53 17.25 -8.99
C GLN A 8 12.96 16.12 -8.13
N PHE A 9 11.64 16.05 -7.97
CA PHE A 9 10.98 14.95 -7.29
C PHE A 9 11.20 13.64 -8.04
N LEU A 10 11.00 13.63 -9.38
CA LEU A 10 11.24 12.44 -10.19
C LEU A 10 12.70 12.00 -10.20
N GLU A 11 13.65 12.95 -10.22
CA GLU A 11 15.08 12.64 -10.10
C GLU A 11 15.37 11.87 -8.81
N ARG A 12 14.81 12.30 -7.67
CA ARG A 12 14.95 11.56 -6.40
C ARG A 12 14.23 10.21 -6.41
N ALA A 13 12.98 10.19 -6.88
CA ALA A 13 12.18 8.97 -6.97
C ALA A 13 12.84 7.89 -7.85
N LEU A 14 13.63 8.32 -8.84
CA LEU A 14 14.39 7.48 -9.75
C LEU A 14 15.84 7.26 -9.29
N PHE A 15 16.26 7.87 -8.15
CA PHE A 15 17.64 7.88 -7.66
C PHE A 15 18.65 8.50 -8.66
N LEU A 16 18.20 9.35 -9.59
CA LEU A 16 19.07 10.02 -10.57
C LEU A 16 19.95 11.09 -9.92
N ASP A 17 19.59 11.55 -8.73
CA ASP A 17 20.39 12.42 -7.88
C ASP A 17 21.55 11.71 -7.16
N GLN A 18 21.60 10.36 -7.24
CA GLN A 18 22.66 9.56 -6.64
C GLN A 18 23.87 9.45 -7.59
N PRO A 19 25.12 9.33 -7.04
CA PRO A 19 26.32 9.16 -7.87
C PRO A 19 26.28 7.93 -8.80
N ASP A 20 25.59 6.87 -8.37
CA ASP A 20 25.36 5.65 -9.17
C ASP A 20 23.90 5.20 -8.97
N PRO A 21 22.98 5.63 -9.83
CA PRO A 21 21.57 5.25 -9.77
C PRO A 21 21.34 3.72 -9.87
N VAL A 22 22.17 3.03 -10.65
CA VAL A 22 22.07 1.58 -10.83
C VAL A 22 22.43 0.86 -9.52
N ALA A 23 23.48 1.32 -8.84
CA ALA A 23 23.85 0.80 -7.52
C ALA A 23 22.76 1.09 -6.48
N ALA A 24 22.13 2.27 -6.51
CA ALA A 24 21.03 2.63 -5.61
C ALA A 24 19.81 1.71 -5.80
N TRP A 25 19.41 1.43 -7.04
CA TRP A 25 18.32 0.47 -7.34
C TRP A 25 18.66 -0.96 -6.92
N ARG A 26 19.90 -1.41 -7.11
CA ARG A 26 20.35 -2.72 -6.63
C ARG A 26 20.31 -2.81 -5.11
N ALA A 27 20.72 -1.74 -4.41
CA ALA A 27 20.67 -1.69 -2.96
C ALA A 27 19.20 -1.73 -2.44
N LEU A 28 18.27 -1.03 -3.11
CA LEU A 28 16.84 -1.11 -2.81
C LEU A 28 16.33 -2.54 -3.00
N SER A 29 16.63 -3.17 -4.14
CA SER A 29 16.22 -4.55 -4.44
C SER A 29 16.69 -5.53 -3.36
N VAL A 30 17.92 -5.40 -2.87
CA VAL A 30 18.47 -6.25 -1.79
C VAL A 30 17.75 -6.00 -0.47
N ARG A 31 17.52 -4.74 -0.09
CA ARG A 31 16.76 -4.42 1.14
C ARG A 31 15.35 -4.98 1.09
N GLN A 32 14.65 -4.81 -0.02
CA GLN A 32 13.31 -5.38 -0.22
C GLN A 32 13.32 -6.90 -0.16
N ALA A 33 14.36 -7.56 -0.71
CA ALA A 33 14.50 -9.01 -0.62
C ALA A 33 14.62 -9.49 0.84
N THR A 34 15.36 -8.76 1.70
CA THR A 34 15.43 -9.05 3.14
C THR A 34 14.07 -8.90 3.82
N VAL A 35 13.30 -7.86 3.46
CA VAL A 35 11.93 -7.68 3.97
C VAL A 35 11.03 -8.83 3.52
N VAL A 36 11.10 -9.23 2.25
CA VAL A 36 10.35 -10.38 1.71
C VAL A 36 10.72 -11.69 2.43
N GLU A 37 12.00 -11.93 2.68
CA GLU A 37 12.44 -13.11 3.45
C GLU A 37 11.85 -13.12 4.86
N HIS A 38 11.82 -11.97 5.53
CA HIS A 38 11.22 -11.82 6.87
C HIS A 38 9.70 -12.04 6.82
N LEU A 39 9.01 -11.52 5.80
CA LEU A 39 7.56 -11.61 5.65
C LEU A 39 7.07 -12.99 5.17
N THR A 40 7.91 -13.79 4.52
CA THR A 40 7.51 -15.09 3.95
C THR A 40 6.88 -16.05 4.96
N PRO A 41 7.40 -16.21 6.22
CA PRO A 41 6.77 -17.08 7.22
C PRO A 41 5.61 -16.44 7.99
N VAL A 42 5.37 -15.15 7.80
CA VAL A 42 4.37 -14.38 8.56
C VAL A 42 2.96 -14.85 8.25
N ARG A 43 2.13 -14.90 9.29
CA ARG A 43 0.73 -15.31 9.22
C ARG A 43 -0.22 -14.13 9.33
N GLU A 44 0.04 -13.25 10.29
CA GLU A 44 -0.85 -12.13 10.64
C GLU A 44 -0.10 -10.80 10.55
N ILE A 45 -0.79 -9.81 10.03
CA ILE A 45 -0.36 -8.41 10.04
C ILE A 45 -1.39 -7.59 10.80
N ARG A 46 -0.92 -6.71 11.67
CA ARG A 46 -1.74 -5.66 12.29
C ARG A 46 -1.18 -4.30 11.98
N ILE A 47 -2.07 -3.38 11.59
CA ILE A 47 -1.78 -1.99 11.28
C ILE A 47 -2.45 -1.12 12.32
N GLU A 48 -1.67 -0.28 13.00
CA GLU A 48 -2.15 0.60 14.06
C GLU A 48 -1.64 2.02 13.84
N THR A 49 -2.55 2.98 13.78
CA THR A 49 -2.28 4.42 13.80
C THR A 49 -3.55 5.17 14.20
N VAL A 50 -3.55 6.50 14.17
CA VAL A 50 -4.75 7.28 14.48
C VAL A 50 -5.91 6.89 13.54
N GLY A 51 -7.04 6.47 14.11
CA GLY A 51 -8.20 6.02 13.36
C GLY A 51 -8.06 4.63 12.71
N THR A 52 -6.96 3.92 12.99
CA THR A 52 -6.65 2.61 12.38
C THR A 52 -6.31 1.59 13.44
N ASP A 53 -7.02 0.45 13.41
CA ASP A 53 -6.68 -0.81 14.05
C ASP A 53 -7.26 -1.92 13.18
N LEU A 54 -6.42 -2.46 12.29
CA LEU A 54 -6.81 -3.47 11.31
C LEU A 54 -5.89 -4.68 11.43
N THR A 55 -6.47 -5.87 11.48
CA THR A 55 -5.76 -7.14 11.36
C THR A 55 -6.15 -7.86 10.08
N LEU A 56 -5.21 -8.56 9.47
CA LEU A 56 -5.43 -9.44 8.31
C LEU A 56 -4.41 -10.57 8.29
N THR A 57 -4.68 -11.64 7.54
CA THR A 57 -3.76 -12.77 7.40
C THR A 57 -3.17 -12.87 6.01
N VAL A 58 -1.88 -13.28 5.96
CA VAL A 58 -1.08 -13.45 4.75
C VAL A 58 -0.36 -14.82 4.71
N SER A 59 -0.78 -15.75 5.57
CA SER A 59 -0.17 -17.08 5.64
C SER A 59 -0.18 -17.79 4.30
N ASP A 60 0.92 -18.46 3.97
CA ASP A 60 1.08 -19.20 2.71
C ASP A 60 0.91 -18.34 1.43
N ARG A 61 1.08 -17.03 1.55
CA ARG A 61 1.12 -16.11 0.41
C ARG A 61 2.56 -15.87 -0.05
N SER A 62 2.71 -15.57 -1.34
CA SER A 62 3.99 -15.16 -1.90
C SER A 62 4.11 -13.65 -1.90
N TRP A 63 5.26 -13.15 -1.45
CA TRP A 63 5.56 -11.72 -1.49
C TRP A 63 6.30 -11.34 -2.76
N ALA A 64 5.86 -10.32 -3.42
CA ALA A 64 6.50 -9.74 -4.59
C ALA A 64 7.50 -8.65 -4.17
N ASN A 65 8.65 -8.62 -4.82
CA ASN A 65 9.65 -7.57 -4.71
C ASN A 65 9.54 -6.66 -5.94
N SER A 66 8.92 -5.50 -5.79
CA SER A 66 8.75 -4.50 -6.85
C SER A 66 9.94 -3.55 -6.86
N ASP A 67 11.02 -3.95 -7.55
CA ASP A 67 12.37 -3.37 -7.48
C ASP A 67 12.80 -2.64 -8.77
N GLY A 68 11.85 -2.18 -9.59
CA GLY A 68 12.11 -1.42 -10.81
C GLY A 68 12.21 -2.27 -12.09
N LYS A 69 11.97 -3.58 -12.03
CA LYS A 69 11.99 -4.45 -13.22
C LYS A 69 10.69 -4.39 -14.05
N ARG A 70 9.59 -3.94 -13.48
CA ARG A 70 8.29 -3.79 -14.15
C ARG A 70 7.86 -2.33 -14.24
N ASN A 71 7.80 -1.64 -13.10
CA ASN A 71 7.46 -0.23 -12.98
C ASN A 71 8.69 0.59 -12.60
N MET A 72 8.76 1.84 -13.10
CA MET A 72 9.83 2.78 -12.78
C MET A 72 9.22 4.20 -12.70
N PRO A 73 9.31 4.93 -11.57
CA PRO A 73 9.87 4.50 -10.28
C PRO A 73 9.15 3.30 -9.69
N SER A 74 9.81 2.60 -8.78
CA SER A 74 9.32 1.44 -8.06
C SER A 74 9.71 1.55 -6.58
N GLY A 75 9.57 0.49 -5.80
CA GLY A 75 9.97 0.48 -4.41
C GLY A 75 8.84 0.12 -3.46
N GLU A 76 8.39 -1.12 -3.54
CA GLU A 76 7.42 -1.72 -2.63
C GLU A 76 7.65 -3.21 -2.51
N VAL A 77 7.15 -3.80 -1.44
CA VAL A 77 6.93 -5.23 -1.32
C VAL A 77 5.45 -5.47 -1.07
N PHE A 78 4.85 -6.40 -1.78
CA PHE A 78 3.40 -6.61 -1.68
C PHE A 78 3.00 -8.08 -1.75
N THR A 79 1.80 -8.36 -1.25
CA THR A 79 1.13 -9.65 -1.37
C THR A 79 -0.39 -9.48 -1.39
N SER A 80 -1.13 -10.55 -1.64
CA SER A 80 -2.58 -10.57 -1.48
C SER A 80 -2.94 -11.15 -0.11
N PRO A 81 -3.73 -10.48 0.73
CA PRO A 81 -4.22 -11.06 1.98
C PRO A 81 -5.22 -12.17 1.71
N HIS A 82 -5.54 -12.97 2.74
CA HIS A 82 -6.66 -13.89 2.66
C HIS A 82 -7.98 -13.11 2.58
N GLU A 83 -8.83 -13.48 1.65
CA GLU A 83 -10.00 -12.74 1.24
C GLU A 83 -10.99 -12.45 2.38
N LEU A 84 -11.12 -13.40 3.33
CA LEU A 84 -12.07 -13.31 4.45
C LEU A 84 -11.37 -12.99 5.79
N SER A 85 -10.19 -12.39 5.77
CA SER A 85 -9.37 -12.25 6.98
C SER A 85 -9.33 -10.85 7.58
N ALA A 86 -9.60 -9.82 6.79
CA ALA A 86 -9.52 -8.44 7.27
C ALA A 86 -10.60 -8.16 8.32
N ASN A 87 -10.20 -7.68 9.50
CA ASN A 87 -11.08 -7.30 10.59
C ASN A 87 -10.59 -6.03 11.27
N GLY A 88 -11.47 -5.06 11.47
CA GLY A 88 -11.16 -3.78 12.11
C GLY A 88 -11.46 -2.58 11.24
N THR A 89 -10.79 -1.46 11.53
CA THR A 89 -10.98 -0.19 10.83
C THR A 89 -9.64 0.32 10.34
N ILE A 90 -9.62 0.93 9.17
CA ILE A 90 -8.46 1.64 8.65
C ILE A 90 -8.86 3.00 8.09
N HIS A 91 -8.04 4.01 8.41
CA HIS A 91 -8.11 5.36 7.87
C HIS A 91 -6.95 5.58 6.91
N PHE A 92 -7.27 5.98 5.68
CA PHE A 92 -6.32 6.33 4.64
C PHE A 92 -6.23 7.86 4.56
N ASP A 93 -5.12 8.41 5.01
CA ASP A 93 -4.88 9.85 5.14
C ASP A 93 -4.18 10.46 3.91
N VAL A 94 -3.76 9.63 2.95
CA VAL A 94 -3.21 10.09 1.68
C VAL A 94 -4.32 10.19 0.64
N PRO A 95 -4.57 11.38 0.06
CA PRO A 95 -5.60 11.54 -0.97
C PRO A 95 -5.33 10.67 -2.19
N SER A 96 -6.36 9.98 -2.68
CA SER A 96 -6.33 9.20 -3.91
C SER A 96 -7.03 9.92 -5.05
N TYR A 97 -6.49 9.81 -6.27
CA TYR A 97 -7.06 10.40 -7.47
C TYR A 97 -7.38 9.30 -8.47
N ARG A 98 -8.67 9.13 -8.78
CA ARG A 98 -9.14 8.08 -9.68
C ARG A 98 -10.26 8.58 -10.57
N GLY A 99 -10.18 8.29 -11.87
CA GLY A 99 -11.23 8.68 -12.84
C GLY A 99 -11.48 10.19 -12.92
N GLY A 100 -10.51 11.03 -12.53
CA GLY A 100 -10.65 12.49 -12.46
C GLY A 100 -11.25 13.01 -11.16
N PHE A 101 -11.58 12.14 -10.22
CA PHE A 101 -12.08 12.49 -8.88
C PHE A 101 -11.00 12.37 -7.82
N GLN A 102 -10.99 13.32 -6.88
CA GLN A 102 -10.24 13.19 -5.64
C GLN A 102 -11.13 12.50 -4.61
N VAL A 103 -10.53 11.55 -3.89
CA VAL A 103 -11.14 10.91 -2.73
C VAL A 103 -10.15 11.02 -1.59
N SER A 104 -10.57 11.57 -0.45
CA SER A 104 -9.66 11.82 0.69
C SER A 104 -10.29 11.48 2.03
N ASP A 105 -9.41 11.23 3.00
CA ASP A 105 -9.78 10.85 4.36
C ASP A 105 -10.77 9.68 4.34
N VAL A 106 -10.34 8.58 3.70
CA VAL A 106 -11.16 7.38 3.54
C VAL A 106 -11.07 6.53 4.80
N GLU A 107 -12.23 6.22 5.40
CA GLU A 107 -12.33 5.24 6.46
C GLU A 107 -13.08 4.01 5.96
N LEU A 108 -12.48 2.82 6.15
CA LEU A 108 -13.09 1.54 5.84
C LEU A 108 -13.14 0.67 7.10
N ARG A 109 -14.30 0.04 7.32
CA ARG A 109 -14.48 -0.95 8.37
C ARG A 109 -14.72 -2.32 7.77
N PHE A 110 -13.91 -3.28 8.19
CA PHE A 110 -13.93 -4.66 7.72
C PHE A 110 -14.49 -5.61 8.79
N VAL A 111 -15.26 -6.58 8.35
CA VAL A 111 -15.67 -7.75 9.15
C VAL A 111 -15.56 -8.98 8.24
N ASP A 112 -14.79 -9.96 8.66
CA ASP A 112 -14.56 -11.20 7.91
C ASP A 112 -14.18 -10.94 6.45
N GLY A 113 -13.29 -9.96 6.23
CA GLY A 113 -12.74 -9.56 4.94
C GLY A 113 -13.61 -8.58 4.14
N GLU A 114 -14.89 -8.44 4.45
CA GLU A 114 -15.81 -7.57 3.71
C GLU A 114 -15.83 -6.15 4.28
N VAL A 115 -15.80 -5.16 3.41
CA VAL A 115 -16.10 -3.76 3.78
C VAL A 115 -17.57 -3.62 4.14
N VAL A 116 -17.85 -3.47 5.43
CA VAL A 116 -19.20 -3.31 6.00
C VAL A 116 -19.54 -1.85 6.32
N GLY A 117 -18.55 -0.97 6.32
CA GLY A 117 -18.70 0.47 6.47
C GLY A 117 -17.64 1.19 5.66
N ALA A 118 -18.02 2.26 4.99
CA ALA A 118 -17.11 3.08 4.19
C ALA A 118 -17.56 4.53 4.22
N HIS A 119 -16.60 5.45 4.38
CA HIS A 119 -16.84 6.88 4.34
C HIS A 119 -15.59 7.58 3.79
N ALA A 120 -15.77 8.68 3.05
CA ALA A 120 -14.72 9.59 2.65
C ALA A 120 -15.15 11.04 2.93
N ALA A 121 -14.23 11.87 3.40
CA ALA A 121 -14.53 13.30 3.62
C ALA A 121 -14.80 14.02 2.30
N ASP A 122 -14.01 13.70 1.26
CA ASP A 122 -14.27 14.14 -0.11
C ASP A 122 -14.41 12.92 -1.03
N GLY A 123 -15.33 13.00 -1.99
CA GLY A 123 -15.52 11.96 -3.00
C GLY A 123 -16.24 10.70 -2.51
N ASP A 124 -17.05 10.79 -1.42
CA ASP A 124 -17.76 9.65 -0.85
C ASP A 124 -18.70 8.96 -1.86
N GLU A 125 -19.39 9.71 -2.70
CA GLU A 125 -20.24 9.13 -3.76
C GLU A 125 -19.43 8.25 -4.71
N TYR A 126 -18.19 8.65 -5.03
CA TYR A 126 -17.29 7.86 -5.87
C TYR A 126 -16.83 6.60 -5.15
N LEU A 127 -16.50 6.70 -3.85
CA LEU A 127 -16.15 5.55 -3.02
C LEU A 127 -17.28 4.52 -2.98
N GLN A 128 -18.51 4.96 -2.73
CA GLN A 128 -19.68 4.08 -2.69
C GLN A 128 -19.93 3.41 -4.05
N ALA A 129 -19.79 4.16 -5.15
CA ALA A 129 -19.93 3.62 -6.51
C ALA A 129 -18.83 2.58 -6.83
N ALA A 130 -17.60 2.83 -6.42
CA ALA A 130 -16.49 1.90 -6.59
C ALA A 130 -16.74 0.58 -5.82
N LEU A 131 -17.19 0.66 -4.57
CA LEU A 131 -17.56 -0.51 -3.75
C LEU A 131 -18.78 -1.27 -4.29
N ALA A 132 -19.57 -0.68 -5.16
CA ALA A 132 -20.72 -1.31 -5.83
C ALA A 132 -20.37 -1.85 -7.22
N THR A 133 -19.11 -1.83 -7.66
CA THR A 133 -18.69 -2.29 -8.99
C THR A 133 -19.07 -3.76 -9.24
N ASP A 134 -18.74 -4.63 -8.32
CA ASP A 134 -19.06 -6.06 -8.33
C ASP A 134 -18.93 -6.68 -6.94
N ALA A 135 -19.17 -7.97 -6.81
CA ALA A 135 -19.10 -8.68 -5.53
C ALA A 135 -17.69 -8.67 -4.90
N GLY A 136 -16.63 -8.65 -5.70
CA GLY A 136 -15.25 -8.64 -5.23
C GLY A 136 -14.74 -7.26 -4.82
N ALA A 137 -15.43 -6.18 -5.20
CA ALA A 137 -15.00 -4.80 -4.93
C ALA A 137 -14.90 -4.45 -3.44
N ARG A 138 -15.60 -5.18 -2.57
CA ARG A 138 -15.61 -4.98 -1.13
C ARG A 138 -14.56 -5.78 -0.35
N PHE A 139 -13.70 -6.49 -1.03
CA PHE A 139 -12.65 -7.29 -0.42
C PHE A 139 -11.28 -6.75 -0.79
N LEU A 140 -10.29 -7.02 0.07
CA LEU A 140 -8.91 -6.66 -0.22
C LEU A 140 -8.31 -7.59 -1.28
N GLY A 141 -7.65 -7.00 -2.27
CA GLY A 141 -6.85 -7.70 -3.27
C GLY A 141 -5.36 -7.66 -2.98
N GLU A 142 -4.91 -6.65 -2.23
CA GLU A 142 -3.49 -6.42 -1.97
C GLU A 142 -3.26 -5.76 -0.62
N ILE A 143 -2.10 -6.07 -0.03
CA ILE A 143 -1.39 -5.27 0.96
C ILE A 143 0.03 -5.05 0.48
N GLY A 144 0.47 -3.80 0.47
CA GLY A 144 1.84 -3.46 0.10
C GLY A 144 2.47 -2.48 1.09
N ILE A 145 3.80 -2.51 1.14
CA ILE A 145 4.63 -1.66 1.98
C ILE A 145 5.52 -0.83 1.08
N GLY A 146 5.37 0.50 1.13
CA GLY A 146 6.22 1.44 0.41
C GLY A 146 7.62 1.50 1.01
N THR A 147 8.65 1.50 0.14
CA THR A 147 10.05 1.41 0.55
C THR A 147 10.97 2.39 -0.18
N ASN A 148 10.44 3.18 -1.14
CA ASN A 148 11.22 4.14 -1.89
C ASN A 148 11.42 5.44 -1.09
N VAL A 149 12.62 5.61 -0.54
CA VAL A 149 12.99 6.80 0.24
C VAL A 149 13.11 8.08 -0.62
N GLY A 150 13.21 7.96 -1.93
CA GLY A 150 13.21 9.10 -2.86
C GLY A 150 11.82 9.71 -3.10
N ILE A 151 10.75 8.99 -2.68
CA ILE A 151 9.37 9.47 -2.75
C ILE A 151 8.96 9.94 -1.35
N ASP A 152 9.07 11.25 -1.11
CA ASP A 152 8.90 11.86 0.22
C ASP A 152 7.47 12.35 0.50
N ARG A 153 6.62 12.46 -0.53
CA ARG A 153 5.27 13.02 -0.44
C ARG A 153 4.34 12.46 -1.49
N ALA A 154 3.04 12.56 -1.23
CA ALA A 154 2.01 12.24 -2.21
C ALA A 154 2.01 13.24 -3.39
N THR A 155 1.76 12.72 -4.56
CA THR A 155 1.72 13.44 -5.84
C THR A 155 0.34 13.43 -6.49
N GLY A 156 -0.53 12.52 -6.05
CA GLY A 156 -1.81 12.18 -6.67
C GLY A 156 -1.68 11.13 -7.78
N SER A 157 -0.49 10.57 -7.97
CA SER A 157 -0.26 9.43 -8.86
C SER A 157 -0.15 8.17 -8.01
N THR A 158 -1.13 7.29 -8.08
CA THR A 158 -1.13 6.01 -7.35
C THR A 158 0.18 5.25 -7.54
N LEU A 159 0.66 5.17 -8.79
CA LEU A 159 1.93 4.51 -9.14
C LEU A 159 3.14 5.01 -8.33
N LEU A 160 3.15 6.29 -7.95
CA LEU A 160 4.21 6.89 -7.14
C LEU A 160 3.89 6.80 -5.66
N ASP A 161 2.65 7.11 -5.30
CA ASP A 161 2.26 7.33 -3.92
C ASP A 161 2.22 6.04 -3.10
N GLU A 162 1.87 4.88 -3.71
CA GLU A 162 1.92 3.55 -3.09
C GLU A 162 3.34 3.09 -2.71
N LYS A 163 4.36 3.77 -3.24
CA LYS A 163 5.78 3.42 -3.03
C LYS A 163 6.48 4.30 -2.01
N ILE A 164 5.77 5.26 -1.41
CA ILE A 164 6.33 6.16 -0.39
C ILE A 164 6.89 5.31 0.76
N ALA A 165 8.17 5.50 1.09
CA ALA A 165 8.76 4.79 2.22
C ALA A 165 8.07 5.14 3.54
N GLY A 166 7.76 4.11 4.35
CA GLY A 166 7.08 4.28 5.63
C GLY A 166 5.56 4.37 5.53
N THR A 167 4.97 4.01 4.40
CA THR A 167 3.52 3.86 4.22
C THR A 167 3.15 2.40 4.01
N VAL A 168 1.88 2.09 4.25
CA VAL A 168 1.23 0.87 3.83
C VAL A 168 0.08 1.23 2.90
N HIS A 169 -0.14 0.43 1.87
CA HIS A 169 -1.33 0.57 1.04
C HIS A 169 -2.14 -0.73 1.03
N LEU A 170 -3.43 -0.59 0.86
CA LEU A 170 -4.34 -1.70 0.65
C LEU A 170 -5.12 -1.46 -0.64
N ALA A 171 -5.17 -2.46 -1.52
CA ALA A 171 -6.02 -2.39 -2.70
C ALA A 171 -7.37 -3.05 -2.45
N LEU A 172 -8.44 -2.31 -2.73
CA LEU A 172 -9.77 -2.87 -2.86
C LEU A 172 -9.92 -3.60 -4.20
N GLY A 173 -10.59 -4.75 -4.18
CA GLY A 173 -10.97 -5.48 -5.38
C GLY A 173 -9.96 -6.55 -5.79
N ARG A 174 -9.59 -6.55 -7.08
CA ARG A 174 -8.83 -7.63 -7.71
C ARG A 174 -7.48 -7.89 -7.05
N SER A 175 -7.23 -9.15 -6.73
CA SER A 175 -5.94 -9.64 -6.23
C SER A 175 -5.00 -10.08 -7.35
N TYR A 176 -3.75 -10.35 -7.00
CA TYR A 176 -2.73 -10.88 -7.89
C TYR A 176 -2.58 -12.39 -7.71
N PRO A 177 -2.90 -13.20 -8.74
CA PRO A 177 -2.76 -14.67 -8.67
C PRO A 177 -1.33 -15.13 -8.37
N GLU A 178 -0.30 -14.38 -8.81
CA GLU A 178 1.11 -14.68 -8.55
C GLU A 178 1.50 -14.58 -7.07
N THR A 179 0.75 -13.82 -6.27
CA THR A 179 0.91 -13.76 -4.81
C THR A 179 0.01 -14.74 -4.06
N GLY A 180 -0.80 -15.50 -4.79
CA GLY A 180 -1.75 -16.47 -4.24
C GLY A 180 -3.15 -15.90 -3.97
N GLY A 181 -3.41 -14.66 -4.39
CA GLY A 181 -4.72 -14.01 -4.28
C GLY A 181 -5.78 -14.63 -5.19
N ARG A 182 -7.03 -14.62 -4.74
CA ARG A 182 -8.16 -15.25 -5.45
C ARG A 182 -9.35 -14.33 -5.63
N ASN A 183 -9.32 -13.12 -5.05
CA ASN A 183 -10.41 -12.18 -5.21
C ASN A 183 -10.46 -11.67 -6.65
N GLU A 184 -11.59 -11.82 -7.30
CA GLU A 184 -11.85 -11.35 -8.66
C GLU A 184 -12.74 -10.11 -8.61
N SER A 185 -12.33 -9.06 -9.29
CA SER A 185 -13.09 -7.81 -9.42
C SER A 185 -12.63 -7.04 -10.66
N ALA A 186 -13.51 -6.23 -11.21
CA ALA A 186 -13.14 -5.20 -12.19
C ALA A 186 -12.47 -3.98 -11.53
N LEU A 187 -12.64 -3.82 -10.20
CA LEU A 187 -11.96 -2.83 -9.40
C LEU A 187 -10.56 -3.34 -9.01
N HIS A 188 -9.57 -2.47 -9.03
CA HIS A 188 -8.32 -2.54 -8.27
C HIS A 188 -7.99 -1.11 -7.89
N TRP A 189 -8.01 -0.80 -6.59
CA TRP A 189 -7.86 0.58 -6.13
C TRP A 189 -7.04 0.65 -4.85
N ASP A 190 -5.81 1.12 -4.98
CA ASP A 190 -4.87 1.32 -3.88
C ASP A 190 -5.25 2.57 -3.10
N LEU A 191 -5.34 2.40 -1.79
CA LEU A 191 -5.52 3.44 -0.80
C LEU A 191 -4.34 3.39 0.18
N ILE A 192 -3.79 4.54 0.55
CA ILE A 192 -2.51 4.63 1.26
C ILE A 192 -2.72 5.20 2.65
N CYS A 193 -2.14 4.51 3.64
CA CYS A 193 -2.10 4.89 5.04
C CYS A 193 -0.66 5.24 5.43
N ASP A 194 -0.41 6.47 5.89
CA ASP A 194 0.91 6.96 6.28
C ASP A 194 1.22 6.54 7.73
N LEU A 195 2.25 5.70 7.92
CA LEU A 195 2.68 5.24 9.23
C LEU A 195 3.79 6.10 9.84
N ARG A 196 4.25 7.15 9.17
CA ARG A 196 5.41 7.98 9.59
C ARG A 196 5.13 8.87 10.81
N LYS A 197 3.89 8.89 11.31
CA LYS A 197 3.48 9.72 12.45
C LYS A 197 2.71 8.89 13.48
N GLY A 198 3.42 8.19 14.31
CA GLY A 198 2.84 7.36 15.38
C GLY A 198 2.21 6.06 14.88
N GLY A 199 2.51 5.67 13.62
CA GLY A 199 2.00 4.44 13.03
C GLY A 199 2.89 3.24 13.34
N ARG A 200 2.27 2.05 13.36
CA ARG A 200 2.94 0.77 13.57
C ARG A 200 2.36 -0.29 12.64
N LEU A 201 3.23 -1.14 12.11
CA LEU A 201 2.85 -2.40 11.50
C LEU A 201 3.57 -3.52 12.24
N THR A 202 2.80 -4.49 12.75
CA THR A 202 3.31 -5.67 13.43
C THR A 202 3.02 -6.92 12.60
N VAL A 203 3.93 -7.88 12.68
CA VAL A 203 3.86 -9.18 12.01
C VAL A 203 3.98 -10.28 13.06
N ASP A 204 2.96 -11.13 13.18
CA ASP A 204 2.84 -12.17 14.22
C ASP A 204 3.09 -11.61 15.64
N GLY A 205 2.72 -10.35 15.89
CA GLY A 205 2.88 -9.66 17.17
C GLY A 205 4.21 -8.91 17.36
N GLU A 206 5.18 -9.07 16.46
CA GLU A 206 6.46 -8.36 16.50
C GLU A 206 6.45 -7.13 15.59
N PRO A 207 7.06 -6.00 15.99
CA PRO A 207 7.07 -4.81 15.16
C PRO A 207 7.96 -5.00 13.92
N LEU A 208 7.44 -4.61 12.75
CA LEU A 208 8.18 -4.48 11.49
C LEU A 208 8.38 -3.03 11.11
N ILE A 209 7.38 -2.18 11.37
CA ILE A 209 7.45 -0.73 11.12
C ILE A 209 7.03 0.01 12.38
N ILE A 210 7.80 1.00 12.78
CA ILE A 210 7.47 1.96 13.84
C ILE A 210 7.76 3.36 13.30
N ASP A 211 6.78 4.28 13.37
CA ASP A 211 6.90 5.66 12.89
C ASP A 211 7.45 5.74 11.45
N GLY A 212 7.03 4.81 10.58
CA GLY A 212 7.46 4.74 9.20
C GLY A 212 8.83 4.10 8.95
N GLU A 213 9.56 3.74 9.99
CA GLU A 213 10.89 3.12 9.87
C GLU A 213 10.80 1.60 10.05
N LEU A 214 11.48 0.87 9.16
CA LEU A 214 11.68 -0.58 9.31
C LEU A 214 12.62 -0.86 10.51
N VAL A 215 12.21 -1.75 11.41
CA VAL A 215 12.94 -2.09 12.66
C VAL A 215 13.41 -3.53 12.67
#